data_acc288baecca8e894db0730db8ca7c29
#
_entry.id   acc288baecca8e894db0730db8ca7c29
#
_cell.length_a   1.000
_cell.length_b   1.000
_cell.length_c   1.000
_cell.angle_alpha   90.00
_cell.angle_beta   90.00
_cell.angle_gamma   90.00
#
_symmetry.space_group_name_H-M   'P 1'
#
loop_
_entity.id
_entity.type
_entity.pdbx_description
1 polymer ?
#
loop_
_entity_poly.entity_id
_entity_poly.type
_entity_poly.pdbx_seq_one_letter_code
_entity_poly.pdbx_strand_id
1 'polypeptide(L)'
;MTNILTSIKNIHEARLIRDMSIGIIDVKNVDDGALGFVGIEEAKKIFNFLRTKTLSITMGDYVNPAEKKFITNALLISKIGFDFIKLGLFNNTSIKHHKKFLEITNLKKTKPVCVL
;
A
#
# COMPACT_ATOMS: atom_id res chain seq x y z
N MET A 1 11.12 23.08 -0.59
CA MET A 1 11.63 21.76 -0.19
C MET A 1 11.09 20.71 -1.13
N THR A 2 11.96 19.83 -1.63
CA THR A 2 11.55 18.76 -2.52
C THR A 2 11.10 17.55 -1.72
N ASN A 3 9.89 17.05 -2.00
CA ASN A 3 9.41 15.82 -1.38
C ASN A 3 9.95 14.62 -2.18
N ILE A 4 10.52 13.67 -1.47
CA ILE A 4 11.07 12.46 -2.07
C ILE A 4 10.16 11.29 -1.75
N LEU A 5 9.85 10.49 -2.77
CA LEU A 5 9.16 9.21 -2.62
C LEU A 5 10.20 8.10 -2.65
N THR A 6 10.20 7.25 -1.65
CA THR A 6 11.14 6.12 -1.55
C THR A 6 10.35 4.83 -1.32
N SER A 7 10.75 3.76 -2.00
CA SER A 7 10.15 2.43 -1.80
C SER A 7 11.06 1.57 -0.93
N ILE A 8 10.45 0.83 0.00
CA ILE A 8 11.15 -0.14 0.84
C ILE A 8 10.37 -1.45 0.89
N LYS A 9 11.06 -2.56 1.07
CA LYS A 9 10.43 -3.89 1.05
C LYS A 9 10.45 -4.64 2.37
N ASN A 10 11.24 -4.18 3.36
CA ASN A 10 11.32 -4.88 4.65
C ASN A 10 11.75 -3.94 5.77
N ILE A 11 11.68 -4.45 7.00
CA ILE A 11 12.03 -3.68 8.19
C ILE A 11 13.51 -3.27 8.21
N HIS A 12 14.37 -4.06 7.59
CA HIS A 12 15.79 -3.75 7.51
C HIS A 12 16.03 -2.47 6.72
N GLU A 13 15.36 -2.33 5.57
CA GLU A 13 15.42 -1.10 4.78
C GLU A 13 14.78 0.07 5.50
N ALA A 14 13.72 -0.18 6.27
CA ALA A 14 13.08 0.87 7.06
C ALA A 14 14.07 1.49 8.06
N ARG A 15 14.92 0.69 8.66
CA ARG A 15 15.94 1.18 9.59
C ARG A 15 16.94 2.12 8.93
N LEU A 16 17.27 1.87 7.67
CA LEU A 16 18.24 2.67 6.93
C LEU A 16 17.71 4.08 6.61
N ILE A 17 16.40 4.23 6.46
CA ILE A 17 15.78 5.49 6.01
C ILE A 17 15.04 6.25 7.12
N ARG A 18 14.95 5.69 8.31
CA ARG A 18 14.13 6.25 9.40
C ARG A 18 14.43 7.71 9.70
N ASP A 19 15.72 8.08 9.74
CA ASP A 19 16.14 9.41 10.12
C ASP A 19 16.30 10.35 8.91
N MET A 20 15.96 9.88 7.72
CA MET A 20 16.03 10.69 6.50
C MET A 20 14.76 11.54 6.34
N SER A 21 14.95 12.72 5.74
CA SER A 21 13.82 13.61 5.43
C SER A 21 13.15 13.14 4.13
N ILE A 22 12.15 12.27 4.26
CA ILE A 22 11.45 11.69 3.12
C ILE A 22 9.97 12.06 3.20
N GLY A 23 9.38 12.49 2.07
CA GLY A 23 7.98 12.90 2.02
C GLY A 23 7.02 11.73 2.17
N ILE A 24 7.18 10.69 1.36
CA ILE A 24 6.32 9.50 1.38
C ILE A 24 7.19 8.25 1.26
N ILE A 25 6.91 7.26 2.08
CA ILE A 25 7.57 5.95 2.01
C ILE A 25 6.55 4.94 1.50
N ASP A 26 6.82 4.31 0.37
CA ASP A 26 5.99 3.29 -0.23
C ASP A 26 6.50 1.90 0.15
N VAL A 27 5.65 1.10 0.77
CA VAL A 27 5.99 -0.26 1.17
C VAL A 27 5.60 -1.21 0.03
N LYS A 28 6.62 -1.78 -0.61
CA LYS A 28 6.43 -2.55 -1.83
C LYS A 28 7.47 -3.65 -1.96
N ASN A 29 7.04 -4.85 -2.37
CA ASN A 29 7.98 -5.93 -2.68
C ASN A 29 8.42 -5.82 -4.14
N VAL A 30 9.55 -5.16 -4.38
CA VAL A 30 10.09 -4.93 -5.73
C VAL A 30 10.47 -6.22 -6.46
N ASP A 31 10.68 -7.30 -5.73
CA ASP A 31 11.02 -8.60 -6.32
C ASP A 31 9.82 -9.24 -7.02
N ASP A 32 8.60 -8.85 -6.65
CA ASP A 32 7.35 -9.31 -7.27
C ASP A 32 6.82 -8.32 -8.32
N GLY A 33 7.69 -7.48 -8.85
CA GLY A 33 7.31 -6.51 -9.87
C GLY A 33 6.87 -5.16 -9.29
N ALA A 34 6.26 -4.33 -10.14
CA ALA A 34 5.94 -2.95 -9.80
C ALA A 34 4.85 -2.81 -8.72
N LEU A 35 4.02 -3.84 -8.55
CA LEU A 35 2.88 -3.82 -7.62
C LEU A 35 2.98 -4.90 -6.54
N GLY A 36 4.19 -5.39 -6.23
CA GLY A 36 4.37 -6.47 -5.27
C GLY A 36 3.99 -6.09 -3.84
N PHE A 37 3.29 -7.01 -3.15
CA PHE A 37 2.85 -6.84 -1.77
C PHE A 37 3.80 -7.55 -0.81
N VAL A 38 4.28 -6.84 0.23
CA VAL A 38 5.22 -7.42 1.21
C VAL A 38 4.56 -8.38 2.19
N GLY A 39 3.25 -8.40 2.29
CA GLY A 39 2.50 -9.20 3.25
C GLY A 39 2.12 -8.41 4.50
N ILE A 40 1.13 -8.91 5.22
CA ILE A 40 0.56 -8.21 6.39
C ILE A 40 1.58 -8.12 7.54
N GLU A 41 2.31 -9.19 7.82
CA GLU A 41 3.25 -9.21 8.95
C GLU A 41 4.39 -8.21 8.76
N GLU A 42 4.99 -8.17 7.58
CA GLU A 42 6.06 -7.23 7.28
C GLU A 42 5.54 -5.79 7.27
N ALA A 43 4.34 -5.58 6.68
CA ALA A 43 3.71 -4.27 6.67
C ALA A 43 3.50 -3.73 8.08
N LYS A 44 3.05 -4.58 8.98
CA LYS A 44 2.81 -4.22 10.39
C LYS A 44 4.11 -3.81 11.09
N LYS A 45 5.18 -4.57 10.89
CA LYS A 45 6.50 -4.25 11.46
C LYS A 45 7.01 -2.90 10.97
N ILE A 46 6.91 -2.65 9.66
CA ILE A 46 7.37 -1.41 9.05
C ILE A 46 6.54 -0.23 9.59
N PHE A 47 5.23 -0.37 9.63
CA PHE A 47 4.34 0.68 10.13
C PHE A 47 4.70 1.05 11.58
N ASN A 48 4.85 0.07 12.44
CA ASN A 48 5.17 0.33 13.85
C ASN A 48 6.51 1.04 14.03
N PHE A 49 7.47 0.77 13.16
CA PHE A 49 8.79 1.39 13.19
C PHE A 49 8.78 2.80 12.62
N LEU A 50 7.96 3.06 11.60
CA LEU A 50 7.92 4.33 10.86
C LEU A 50 6.62 5.12 11.06
N ARG A 51 5.93 4.94 12.20
CA ARG A 51 4.58 5.50 12.38
C ARG A 51 4.49 7.02 12.31
N THR A 52 5.61 7.74 12.44
CA THR A 52 5.63 9.20 12.30
C THR A 52 5.78 9.67 10.85
N LYS A 53 5.98 8.74 9.93
CA LYS A 53 6.15 9.04 8.50
C LYS A 53 4.83 8.87 7.76
N THR A 54 4.72 9.50 6.58
CA THR A 54 3.60 9.25 5.68
C THR A 54 3.88 7.97 4.89
N LEU A 55 3.00 6.99 5.03
CA LEU A 55 3.22 5.65 4.47
C LEU A 55 2.15 5.28 3.46
N SER A 56 2.59 4.81 2.31
CA SER A 56 1.73 4.14 1.34
C SER A 56 2.13 2.68 1.25
N ILE A 57 1.25 1.83 0.74
CA ILE A 57 1.54 0.43 0.54
C ILE A 57 0.97 -0.04 -0.80
N THR A 58 1.76 -0.83 -1.52
CA THR A 58 1.34 -1.45 -2.76
C THR A 58 0.83 -2.85 -2.45
N MET A 59 -0.41 -3.17 -2.88
CA MET A 59 -1.15 -4.35 -2.41
C MET A 59 -1.03 -5.58 -3.26
N GLY A 60 -0.23 -5.53 -4.32
CA GLY A 60 -0.09 -6.66 -5.22
C GLY A 60 -0.82 -6.43 -6.54
N ASP A 61 -0.60 -7.35 -7.45
CA ASP A 61 -1.09 -7.28 -8.83
C ASP A 61 -2.36 -8.13 -8.95
N TYR A 62 -3.50 -7.56 -8.61
CA TYR A 62 -4.79 -8.24 -8.67
C TYR A 62 -5.61 -7.71 -9.84
N VAL A 63 -6.09 -8.62 -10.68
CA VAL A 63 -7.01 -8.28 -11.79
C VAL A 63 -8.36 -7.83 -11.22
N ASN A 64 -8.80 -8.46 -10.14
CA ASN A 64 -10.06 -8.13 -9.48
C ASN A 64 -9.81 -7.70 -8.03
N PRO A 65 -9.76 -6.39 -7.74
CA PRO A 65 -9.57 -5.91 -6.37
C PRO A 65 -10.78 -6.17 -5.45
N ALA A 66 -11.92 -6.58 -6.00
CA ALA A 66 -13.08 -6.98 -5.21
C ALA A 66 -13.01 -8.43 -4.74
N GLU A 67 -11.92 -9.14 -5.08
CA GLU A 67 -11.70 -10.51 -4.61
C GLU A 67 -11.56 -10.54 -3.08
N LYS A 68 -12.14 -11.56 -2.44
CA LYS A 68 -12.23 -11.67 -0.99
C LYS A 68 -10.86 -11.53 -0.30
N LYS A 69 -9.84 -12.20 -0.82
CA LYS A 69 -8.49 -12.15 -0.24
C LYS A 69 -7.92 -10.74 -0.27
N PHE A 70 -8.09 -10.04 -1.37
CA PHE A 70 -7.60 -8.68 -1.53
C PHE A 70 -8.33 -7.73 -0.57
N ILE A 71 -9.64 -7.85 -0.48
CA ILE A 71 -10.46 -7.03 0.42
C ILE A 71 -10.05 -7.25 1.87
N THR A 72 -9.86 -8.51 2.28
CA THR A 72 -9.42 -8.83 3.63
C THR A 72 -8.09 -8.17 3.96
N ASN A 73 -7.11 -8.26 3.05
CA ASN A 73 -5.81 -7.63 3.24
C ASN A 73 -5.94 -6.10 3.30
N ALA A 74 -6.74 -5.50 2.44
CA ALA A 74 -6.93 -4.04 2.41
C ALA A 74 -7.54 -3.54 3.73
N LEU A 75 -8.51 -4.26 4.28
CA LEU A 75 -9.12 -3.91 5.55
C LEU A 75 -8.12 -4.01 6.71
N LEU A 76 -7.27 -5.04 6.71
CA LEU A 76 -6.22 -5.19 7.70
C LEU A 76 -5.20 -4.06 7.62
N ILE A 77 -4.78 -3.69 6.42
CA ILE A 77 -3.85 -2.58 6.19
C ILE A 77 -4.44 -1.26 6.68
N SER A 78 -5.72 -1.02 6.39
CA SER A 78 -6.41 0.18 6.88
C SER A 78 -6.47 0.22 8.40
N LYS A 79 -6.73 -0.94 9.02
CA LYS A 79 -6.77 -1.06 10.48
C LYS A 79 -5.40 -0.81 11.11
N ILE A 80 -4.31 -1.22 10.44
CA ILE A 80 -2.94 -0.93 10.89
C ILE A 80 -2.71 0.58 10.89
N GLY A 81 -3.18 1.28 9.86
CA GLY A 81 -3.16 2.73 9.85
C GLY A 81 -2.39 3.40 8.71
N PHE A 82 -2.09 2.69 7.64
CA PHE A 82 -1.41 3.27 6.48
C PHE A 82 -2.20 4.45 5.92
N ASP A 83 -1.49 5.44 5.40
CA ASP A 83 -2.13 6.64 4.84
C ASP A 83 -2.73 6.39 3.46
N PHE A 84 -2.05 5.59 2.63
CA PHE A 84 -2.49 5.30 1.27
C PHE A 84 -2.32 3.83 0.94
N ILE A 85 -3.24 3.34 0.10
CA ILE A 85 -3.19 1.99 -0.45
C ILE A 85 -3.18 2.12 -1.98
N LYS A 86 -2.20 1.51 -2.64
CA LYS A 86 -2.05 1.61 -4.09
C LYS A 86 -2.65 0.41 -4.80
N LEU A 87 -3.45 0.68 -5.81
CA LEU A 87 -4.16 -0.30 -6.62
C LEU A 87 -3.78 -0.14 -8.09
N GLY A 88 -3.42 -1.23 -8.76
CA GLY A 88 -3.16 -1.20 -10.20
C GLY A 88 -4.44 -1.13 -11.00
N LEU A 89 -4.44 -0.33 -12.06
CA LEU A 89 -5.57 -0.18 -12.97
C LEU A 89 -5.13 -0.65 -14.36
N PHE A 90 -5.56 -1.86 -14.76
CA PHE A 90 -5.02 -2.52 -15.95
C PHE A 90 -5.89 -2.39 -17.20
N ASN A 91 -7.22 -2.36 -17.04
CA ASN A 91 -8.15 -2.28 -18.19
C ASN A 91 -9.54 -1.84 -17.73
N ASN A 92 -10.50 -1.75 -18.65
CA ASN A 92 -11.88 -1.33 -18.36
C ASN A 92 -12.59 -2.22 -17.33
N THR A 93 -12.30 -3.51 -17.34
CA THR A 93 -12.84 -4.44 -16.34
C THR A 93 -12.34 -4.07 -14.96
N SER A 94 -11.07 -3.69 -14.85
CA SER A 94 -10.49 -3.27 -13.59
C SER A 94 -11.16 -2.04 -12.99
N ILE A 95 -11.59 -1.09 -13.83
CA ILE A 95 -12.30 0.12 -13.34
C ILE A 95 -13.57 -0.27 -12.59
N LYS A 96 -14.34 -1.18 -13.17
CA LYS A 96 -15.57 -1.69 -12.57
C LYS A 96 -15.30 -2.38 -11.23
N HIS A 97 -14.27 -3.20 -11.19
CA HIS A 97 -13.86 -3.91 -9.98
C HIS A 97 -13.36 -2.94 -8.90
N HIS A 98 -12.66 -1.88 -9.27
CA HIS A 98 -12.19 -0.87 -8.34
C HIS A 98 -13.34 -0.12 -7.68
N LYS A 99 -14.38 0.22 -8.45
CA LYS A 99 -15.58 0.85 -7.89
C LYS A 99 -16.23 -0.05 -6.85
N LYS A 100 -16.36 -1.34 -7.17
CA LYS A 100 -16.93 -2.32 -6.25
C LYS A 100 -16.08 -2.46 -4.98
N PHE A 101 -14.75 -2.48 -5.13
CA PHE A 101 -13.82 -2.50 -4.01
C PHE A 101 -14.07 -1.32 -3.07
N LEU A 102 -14.17 -0.10 -3.61
CA LEU A 102 -14.40 1.10 -2.82
C LEU A 102 -15.73 1.05 -2.06
N GLU A 103 -16.78 0.54 -2.69
CA GLU A 103 -18.09 0.39 -2.06
C GLU A 103 -18.08 -0.60 -0.89
N ILE A 104 -17.40 -1.74 -1.08
CA ILE A 104 -17.36 -2.80 -0.08
C ILE A 104 -16.49 -2.42 1.11
N THR A 105 -15.30 -1.87 0.84
CA THR A 105 -14.31 -1.61 1.91
C THR A 105 -14.63 -0.37 2.72
N ASN A 106 -15.13 0.68 2.07
CA ASN A 106 -15.44 1.95 2.74
C ASN A 106 -14.35 2.37 3.73
N LEU A 107 -13.12 2.44 3.24
CA LEU A 107 -11.96 2.76 4.07
C LEU A 107 -12.05 4.19 4.59
N LYS A 108 -11.86 4.39 5.89
CA LYS A 108 -12.02 5.69 6.53
C LYS A 108 -10.72 6.51 6.57
N LYS A 109 -9.65 5.90 7.06
CA LYS A 109 -8.35 6.57 7.18
C LYS A 109 -7.50 6.40 5.94
N THR A 110 -7.36 5.16 5.46
CA THR A 110 -6.49 4.83 4.35
C THR A 110 -7.14 5.23 3.03
N LYS A 111 -6.46 6.05 2.25
CA LYS A 111 -6.99 6.52 0.96
C LYS A 111 -6.49 5.64 -0.18
N PRO A 112 -7.38 5.12 -1.02
CA PRO A 112 -6.95 4.34 -2.20
C PRO A 112 -6.38 5.26 -3.27
N VAL A 113 -5.31 4.82 -3.93
CA VAL A 113 -4.66 5.51 -5.03
C VAL A 113 -4.57 4.55 -6.20
N CYS A 114 -5.16 4.92 -7.34
CA CYS A 114 -5.09 4.11 -8.55
C CYS A 114 -3.81 4.43 -9.31
N VAL A 115 -3.09 3.38 -9.69
CA VAL A 115 -1.86 3.49 -10.49
C VAL A 115 -2.19 3.07 -11.91
N LEU A 116 -1.96 3.98 -12.85
CA LEU A 116 -2.22 3.75 -14.27
C LEU A 116 -1.01 3.15 -14.99
#